data_53e138682c18d377e64d301739bb2cea
#
_entry.id   53e138682c18d377e64d301739bb2cea
#
_cell.length_a   1.000
_cell.length_b   1.000
_cell.length_c   1.000
_cell.angle_alpha   90.00
_cell.angle_beta   90.00
_cell.angle_gamma   90.00
#
_symmetry.space_group_name_H-M   'P 1'
#
loop_
_entity.id
_entity.type
_entity.pdbx_description
1 polymer ?
#
loop_
_entity_poly.entity_id
_entity_poly.type
_entity_poly.pdbx_seq_one_letter_code
_entity_poly.pdbx_strand_id
1 'polypeptide(L)'
;KKDDYPTKHKPAAQRISNQMYIRNEALRNKWINKGRLVPVEEMEGFGISDLDYSTAHLTPLGKKRLYELGKRFRAGIQNPDEKMSYFMVSSITRSQQQQTQICERYPNACTKDHSPHSYGVAFDIYRLHSRNKNCNVGMKALEKVLQEMQKEGKILLCAESKCIHVTVCG
;
A
#
# COMPACT_ATOMS: atom_id res chain seq x y z
N LYS A 1 1.49 -13.20 -6.41
CA LYS A 1 1.03 -13.69 -7.73
C LYS A 1 -0.46 -13.37 -7.84
N LYS A 2 -0.96 -13.06 -9.06
CA LYS A 2 -2.36 -12.62 -9.26
C LYS A 2 -3.40 -13.57 -8.67
N ASP A 3 -3.09 -14.85 -8.58
CA ASP A 3 -3.97 -15.88 -8.05
C ASP A 3 -4.20 -15.80 -6.52
N ASP A 4 -3.32 -15.14 -5.79
CA ASP A 4 -3.45 -14.95 -4.35
C ASP A 4 -4.40 -13.80 -3.98
N TYR A 5 -4.73 -12.95 -4.93
CA TYR A 5 -5.56 -11.77 -4.70
C TYR A 5 -6.98 -12.13 -4.23
N PRO A 6 -7.76 -12.94 -4.98
CA PRO A 6 -9.10 -13.30 -4.54
C PRO A 6 -9.11 -14.25 -3.35
N THR A 7 -8.10 -15.11 -3.20
CA THR A 7 -8.07 -16.16 -2.18
C THR A 7 -7.46 -15.74 -0.85
N LYS A 8 -6.54 -14.79 -0.85
CA LYS A 8 -5.81 -14.34 0.34
C LYS A 8 -6.00 -12.87 0.66
N HIS A 9 -5.73 -11.98 -0.29
CA HIS A 9 -5.75 -10.54 -0.05
C HIS A 9 -7.14 -9.99 0.21
N LYS A 10 -8.11 -10.36 -0.62
CA LYS A 10 -9.51 -9.91 -0.46
C LYS A 10 -10.12 -10.36 0.86
N PRO A 11 -10.08 -11.64 1.24
CA PRO A 11 -10.62 -12.06 2.53
C PRO A 11 -9.91 -11.40 3.72
N ALA A 12 -8.60 -11.21 3.64
CA ALA A 12 -7.85 -10.52 4.68
C ALA A 12 -8.29 -9.06 4.82
N ALA A 13 -8.43 -8.35 3.71
CA ALA A 13 -8.90 -6.96 3.69
C ALA A 13 -10.32 -6.83 4.26
N GLN A 14 -11.22 -7.73 3.89
CA GLN A 14 -12.58 -7.76 4.41
C GLN A 14 -12.61 -7.97 5.93
N ARG A 15 -11.85 -8.93 6.41
CA ARG A 15 -11.77 -9.25 7.84
C ARG A 15 -11.16 -8.11 8.65
N ILE A 16 -9.98 -7.62 8.26
CA ILE A 16 -9.25 -6.64 9.06
C ILE A 16 -9.90 -5.26 9.07
N SER A 17 -10.61 -4.92 8.02
CA SER A 17 -11.40 -3.68 7.92
C SER A 17 -12.79 -3.77 8.53
N ASN A 18 -13.17 -4.94 9.05
CA ASN A 18 -14.53 -5.21 9.51
C ASN A 18 -15.58 -4.94 8.42
N GLN A 19 -15.34 -5.47 7.21
CA GLN A 19 -16.21 -5.35 6.03
C GLN A 19 -16.46 -3.89 5.57
N MET A 20 -15.56 -2.97 5.89
CA MET A 20 -15.65 -1.59 5.42
C MET A 20 -15.36 -1.51 3.92
N TYR A 21 -16.40 -1.50 3.12
CA TYR A 21 -16.29 -1.39 1.66
C TYR A 21 -16.63 0.03 1.20
N ILE A 22 -15.65 0.69 0.58
CA ILE A 22 -15.74 2.08 0.15
C ILE A 22 -16.22 2.12 -1.30
N ARG A 23 -17.52 2.29 -1.51
CA ARG A 23 -18.12 2.28 -2.85
C ARG A 23 -17.86 3.57 -3.62
N ASN A 24 -17.94 4.70 -2.94
CA ASN A 24 -17.89 6.02 -3.54
C ASN A 24 -17.28 7.07 -2.59
N GLU A 25 -17.15 8.29 -3.09
CA GLU A 25 -16.61 9.40 -2.34
C GLU A 25 -17.43 9.76 -1.10
N ALA A 26 -18.76 9.74 -1.19
CA ALA A 26 -19.61 10.06 -0.06
C ALA A 26 -19.39 9.08 1.11
N LEU A 27 -19.29 7.80 0.81
CA LEU A 27 -19.02 6.77 1.82
C LEU A 27 -17.60 6.89 2.39
N ARG A 28 -16.62 7.20 1.54
CA ARG A 28 -15.25 7.50 2.00
C ARG A 28 -15.23 8.65 3.00
N ASN A 29 -15.89 9.76 2.67
CA ASN A 29 -15.99 10.92 3.56
C ASN A 29 -16.68 10.60 4.87
N LYS A 30 -17.72 9.78 4.84
CA LYS A 30 -18.37 9.27 6.04
C LYS A 30 -17.40 8.52 6.96
N TRP A 31 -16.56 7.64 6.42
CA TRP A 31 -15.57 6.91 7.20
C TRP A 31 -14.43 7.78 7.71
N ILE A 32 -14.02 8.81 6.94
CA ILE A 32 -13.08 9.84 7.42
C ILE A 32 -13.68 10.58 8.62
N ASN A 33 -14.91 11.04 8.51
CA ASN A 33 -15.59 11.78 9.59
C ASN A 33 -15.78 10.94 10.84
N LYS A 34 -15.95 9.63 10.70
CA LYS A 34 -16.04 8.68 11.83
C LYS A 34 -14.68 8.24 12.38
N GLY A 35 -13.58 8.70 11.84
CA GLY A 35 -12.23 8.30 12.26
C GLY A 35 -11.85 6.86 11.89
N ARG A 36 -12.59 6.19 11.00
CA ARG A 36 -12.27 4.85 10.52
C ARG A 36 -11.27 4.86 9.34
N LEU A 37 -11.16 5.97 8.66
CA LEU A 37 -10.09 6.32 7.73
C LEU A 37 -9.38 7.56 8.27
N VAL A 38 -8.08 7.49 8.38
CA VAL A 38 -7.26 8.59 8.91
C VAL A 38 -6.24 9.03 7.86
N PRO A 39 -5.86 10.32 7.85
CA PRO A 39 -4.88 10.84 6.90
C PRO A 39 -3.54 10.14 7.03
N VAL A 40 -2.91 9.88 5.89
CA VAL A 40 -1.54 9.41 5.78
C VAL A 40 -0.67 10.53 5.24
N GLU A 41 0.41 10.84 5.93
CA GLU A 41 1.38 11.84 5.54
C GLU A 41 2.72 11.19 5.24
N GLU A 42 3.54 11.83 4.44
CA GLU A 42 4.92 11.40 4.23
C GLU A 42 5.66 11.37 5.56
N MET A 43 6.30 10.26 5.83
CA MET A 43 7.01 10.02 7.08
C MET A 43 8.37 9.40 6.80
N GLU A 44 9.09 9.08 7.88
CA GLU A 44 10.39 8.42 7.80
C GLU A 44 10.35 7.20 6.88
N GLY A 45 11.23 7.19 5.89
CA GLY A 45 11.43 6.06 4.98
C GLY A 45 10.55 6.05 3.75
N PHE A 46 9.49 6.86 3.65
CA PHE A 46 8.65 6.87 2.47
C PHE A 46 8.13 8.25 2.07
N GLY A 47 7.90 8.41 0.78
CA GLY A 47 7.17 9.53 0.20
C GLY A 47 5.87 9.04 -0.47
N ILE A 48 5.01 9.97 -0.81
CA ILE A 48 3.74 9.71 -1.50
C ILE A 48 3.79 10.42 -2.84
N SER A 49 3.59 9.68 -3.93
CA SER A 49 3.48 10.27 -5.26
C SER A 49 2.11 10.94 -5.47
N ASP A 50 1.96 11.63 -6.59
CA ASP A 50 0.65 12.15 -6.99
C ASP A 50 -0.38 11.01 -7.10
N LEU A 51 -1.48 11.14 -6.37
CA LEU A 51 -2.52 10.12 -6.28
C LEU A 51 -3.69 10.47 -7.21
N ASP A 52 -3.63 10.00 -8.47
CA ASP A 52 -4.66 10.30 -9.48
C ASP A 52 -6.00 9.61 -9.20
N TYR A 53 -5.94 8.37 -8.68
CA TYR A 53 -7.12 7.51 -8.49
C TYR A 53 -7.18 6.92 -7.08
N SER A 54 -6.58 7.57 -6.11
CA SER A 54 -6.62 7.15 -4.71
C SER A 54 -6.51 8.35 -3.78
N THR A 55 -6.74 8.13 -2.50
CA THR A 55 -6.64 9.15 -1.48
C THR A 55 -5.68 8.72 -0.39
N ALA A 56 -4.95 9.68 0.18
CA ALA A 56 -3.97 9.44 1.24
C ALA A 56 -4.65 9.20 2.60
N HIS A 57 -5.45 8.15 2.67
CA HIS A 57 -6.14 7.70 3.87
C HIS A 57 -6.01 6.18 4.00
N LEU A 58 -5.86 5.71 5.22
CA LEU A 58 -5.91 4.29 5.59
C LEU A 58 -6.72 4.14 6.87
N THR A 59 -7.10 2.90 7.18
CA THR A 59 -7.53 2.58 8.55
C THR A 59 -6.41 2.89 9.53
N PRO A 60 -6.69 3.12 10.82
CA PRO A 60 -5.64 3.33 11.82
C PRO A 60 -4.58 2.22 11.83
N LEU A 61 -4.99 0.96 11.68
CA LEU A 61 -4.06 -0.15 11.60
C LEU A 61 -3.24 -0.12 10.30
N GLY A 62 -3.88 0.19 9.17
CA GLY A 62 -3.20 0.34 7.88
C GLY A 62 -2.10 1.40 7.93
N LYS A 63 -2.43 2.55 8.50
CA LYS A 63 -1.47 3.63 8.73
C LYS A 63 -0.32 3.20 9.64
N LYS A 64 -0.62 2.52 10.75
CA LYS A 64 0.38 2.01 11.68
C LYS A 64 1.38 1.10 10.97
N ARG A 65 0.91 0.20 10.12
CA ARG A 65 1.78 -0.74 9.39
C ARG A 65 2.63 -0.06 8.33
N LEU A 66 2.07 0.92 7.62
CA LEU A 66 2.86 1.71 6.66
C LEU A 66 3.98 2.49 7.37
N TYR A 67 3.69 3.12 8.48
CA TYR A 67 4.69 3.86 9.26
C TYR A 67 5.75 2.92 9.86
N GLU A 68 5.35 1.77 10.35
CA GLU A 68 6.27 0.72 10.79
C GLU A 68 7.21 0.27 9.67
N LEU A 69 6.66 0.04 8.48
CA LEU A 69 7.44 -0.32 7.31
C LEU A 69 8.49 0.73 6.97
N GLY A 70 8.11 2.00 6.96
CA GLY A 70 9.04 3.11 6.69
C GLY A 70 10.17 3.19 7.70
N LYS A 71 9.87 3.07 8.97
CA LYS A 71 10.87 3.07 10.05
C LYS A 71 11.83 1.88 9.97
N ARG A 72 11.28 0.68 9.79
CA ARG A 72 12.10 -0.54 9.66
C ARG A 72 12.98 -0.49 8.41
N PHE A 73 12.46 0.00 7.30
CA PHE A 73 13.21 0.19 6.07
C PHE A 73 14.41 1.11 6.31
N ARG A 74 14.19 2.27 6.91
CA ARG A 74 15.26 3.24 7.22
C ARG A 74 16.28 2.66 8.19
N ALA A 75 15.85 1.96 9.22
CA ALA A 75 16.72 1.30 10.19
C ALA A 75 17.57 0.17 9.58
N GLY A 76 17.06 -0.47 8.53
CA GLY A 76 17.77 -1.54 7.81
C GLY A 76 18.87 -1.06 6.86
N ILE A 77 18.92 0.25 6.58
CA ILE A 77 19.95 0.84 5.74
C ILE A 77 21.18 1.13 6.59
N GLN A 78 22.27 0.42 6.33
CA GLN A 78 23.51 0.55 7.12
C GLN A 78 24.46 1.60 6.59
N ASN A 79 24.45 1.84 5.26
CA ASN A 79 25.32 2.84 4.66
C ASN A 79 24.82 4.26 4.97
N PRO A 80 25.62 5.14 5.63
CA PRO A 80 25.23 6.50 5.95
C PRO A 80 24.79 7.33 4.73
N ASP A 81 25.41 7.11 3.57
CA ASP A 81 25.10 7.82 2.32
C ASP A 81 23.73 7.45 1.74
N GLU A 82 23.17 6.31 2.16
CA GLU A 82 21.87 5.80 1.74
C GLU A 82 20.76 6.02 2.77
N LYS A 83 21.08 6.54 3.95
CA LYS A 83 20.10 6.78 5.03
C LYS A 83 18.97 7.74 4.66
N MET A 84 19.16 8.55 3.62
CA MET A 84 18.13 9.42 3.07
C MET A 84 17.28 8.74 1.99
N SER A 85 17.55 7.47 1.68
CA SER A 85 16.71 6.70 0.75
C SER A 85 15.30 6.54 1.28
N TYR A 86 14.34 6.56 0.37
CA TYR A 86 12.92 6.37 0.67
C TYR A 86 12.25 5.59 -0.45
N PHE A 87 11.21 4.85 -0.13
CA PHE A 87 10.34 4.27 -1.15
C PHE A 87 9.16 5.18 -1.42
N MET A 88 8.58 5.09 -2.61
CA MET A 88 7.42 5.87 -3.01
C MET A 88 6.15 5.04 -2.96
N VAL A 89 5.15 5.54 -2.25
CA VAL A 89 3.80 4.99 -2.26
C VAL A 89 3.03 5.63 -3.42
N SER A 90 2.54 4.82 -4.34
CA SER A 90 1.92 5.26 -5.59
C SER A 90 0.40 5.17 -5.60
N SER A 91 -0.18 4.44 -4.66
CA SER A 91 -1.62 4.28 -4.52
C SER A 91 -1.94 3.88 -3.09
N ILE A 92 -3.04 4.37 -2.56
CA ILE A 92 -3.49 4.08 -1.20
C ILE A 92 -4.95 3.63 -1.25
N THR A 93 -5.84 4.29 -0.57
CA THR A 93 -7.27 3.92 -0.57
C THR A 93 -7.96 4.38 -1.84
N ARG A 94 -8.68 3.46 -2.48
CA ARG A 94 -9.53 3.72 -3.65
C ARG A 94 -10.96 3.35 -3.32
N SER A 95 -11.91 4.21 -3.67
CA SER A 95 -13.30 3.78 -3.76
C SER A 95 -13.49 2.80 -4.92
N GLN A 96 -14.56 2.02 -4.91
CA GLN A 96 -14.93 1.18 -6.04
C GLN A 96 -15.11 2.01 -7.32
N GLN A 97 -15.64 3.22 -7.20
CA GLN A 97 -15.76 4.15 -8.31
C GLN A 97 -14.40 4.52 -8.92
N GLN A 98 -13.42 4.84 -8.10
CA GLN A 98 -12.04 5.10 -8.54
C GLN A 98 -11.39 3.84 -9.16
N GLN A 99 -11.68 2.66 -8.60
CA GLN A 99 -11.21 1.39 -9.13
C GLN A 99 -11.77 1.14 -10.53
N THR A 100 -13.04 1.45 -10.76
CA THR A 100 -13.67 1.37 -12.09
C THR A 100 -12.98 2.29 -13.09
N GLN A 101 -12.70 3.52 -12.72
CA GLN A 101 -11.98 4.49 -13.57
C GLN A 101 -10.59 3.97 -13.98
N ILE A 102 -9.85 3.35 -13.06
CA ILE A 102 -8.56 2.71 -13.38
C ILE A 102 -8.75 1.57 -14.37
N CYS A 103 -9.77 0.73 -14.18
CA CYS A 103 -10.07 -0.40 -15.07
C CYS A 103 -10.41 0.04 -16.48
N GLU A 104 -11.12 1.14 -16.63
CA GLU A 104 -11.43 1.73 -17.93
C GLU A 104 -10.19 2.22 -18.65
N ARG A 105 -9.27 2.85 -17.91
CA ARG A 105 -8.04 3.40 -18.47
C ARG A 105 -6.94 2.36 -18.67
N TYR A 106 -6.87 1.36 -17.79
CA TYR A 106 -5.83 0.33 -17.78
C TYR A 106 -6.45 -1.07 -17.59
N PRO A 107 -7.14 -1.62 -18.60
CA PRO A 107 -7.91 -2.88 -18.45
C PRO A 107 -7.06 -4.07 -17.98
N ASN A 108 -5.79 -4.10 -18.36
CA ASN A 108 -4.88 -5.21 -18.04
C ASN A 108 -4.26 -5.12 -16.64
N ALA A 109 -4.39 -3.98 -15.97
CA ALA A 109 -3.75 -3.70 -14.69
C ALA A 109 -4.73 -3.67 -13.51
N CYS A 110 -6.00 -3.98 -13.74
CA CYS A 110 -7.02 -3.80 -12.72
C CYS A 110 -7.60 -5.11 -12.15
N THR A 111 -8.01 -5.03 -10.89
CA THR A 111 -8.93 -5.96 -10.26
C THR A 111 -10.32 -5.34 -10.29
N LYS A 112 -11.24 -5.93 -11.03
CA LYS A 112 -12.54 -5.31 -11.35
C LYS A 112 -13.43 -5.06 -10.14
N ASP A 113 -13.32 -5.87 -9.10
CA ASP A 113 -14.26 -5.83 -7.99
C ASP A 113 -13.58 -6.16 -6.65
N HIS A 114 -14.01 -5.47 -5.59
CA HIS A 114 -13.55 -5.70 -4.21
C HIS A 114 -12.02 -5.70 -4.06
N SER A 115 -11.34 -4.73 -4.67
CA SER A 115 -9.91 -4.50 -4.43
C SER A 115 -9.64 -4.26 -2.94
N PRO A 116 -8.56 -4.78 -2.37
CA PRO A 116 -8.14 -4.44 -1.01
C PRO A 116 -8.00 -2.93 -0.75
N HIS A 117 -7.67 -2.15 -1.77
CA HIS A 117 -7.67 -0.68 -1.68
C HIS A 117 -9.02 -0.09 -1.31
N SER A 118 -10.12 -0.76 -1.67
CA SER A 118 -11.48 -0.30 -1.36
C SER A 118 -11.92 -0.62 0.07
N TYR A 119 -11.05 -1.20 0.86
CA TYR A 119 -11.25 -1.48 2.29
C TYR A 119 -10.37 -0.62 3.20
N GLY A 120 -9.56 0.28 2.63
CA GLY A 120 -8.69 1.18 3.40
C GLY A 120 -7.51 0.49 4.08
N VAL A 121 -7.10 -0.68 3.59
CA VAL A 121 -6.04 -1.51 4.20
C VAL A 121 -4.94 -1.91 3.22
N ALA A 122 -4.84 -1.23 2.09
CA ALA A 122 -3.85 -1.56 1.08
C ALA A 122 -3.17 -0.32 0.50
N PHE A 123 -1.93 -0.50 0.10
CA PHE A 123 -1.14 0.50 -0.62
C PHE A 123 -0.18 -0.16 -1.59
N ASP A 124 0.20 0.57 -2.61
CA ASP A 124 1.16 0.13 -3.61
C ASP A 124 2.48 0.90 -3.44
N ILE A 125 3.58 0.19 -3.55
CA ILE A 125 4.92 0.76 -3.52
C ILE A 125 5.50 0.67 -4.92
N TYR A 126 5.98 1.80 -5.46
CA TYR A 126 6.76 1.77 -6.70
C TYR A 126 7.99 0.91 -6.51
N ARG A 127 8.27 0.07 -7.50
CA ARG A 127 9.62 -0.50 -7.60
C ARG A 127 10.56 0.66 -7.85
N LEU A 128 11.52 0.83 -6.94
CA LEU A 128 12.53 1.88 -7.05
C LEU A 128 13.24 1.77 -8.39
N HIS A 129 12.85 2.62 -9.32
CA HIS A 129 13.64 2.83 -10.52
C HIS A 129 14.84 3.68 -10.13
N SER A 130 15.96 3.04 -9.90
CA SER A 130 17.17 3.79 -9.69
C SER A 130 17.63 4.41 -10.99
N ARG A 131 17.67 5.72 -11.02
CA ARG A 131 18.55 6.44 -11.93
C ARG A 131 20.03 6.30 -11.51
N ASN A 132 20.29 5.68 -10.36
CA ASN A 132 21.60 5.47 -9.78
C ASN A 132 21.90 3.98 -9.70
N LYS A 133 23.04 3.57 -10.24
CA LYS A 133 23.51 2.17 -10.27
C LYS A 133 23.66 1.53 -8.88
N ASN A 134 23.56 2.30 -7.81
CA ASN A 134 23.69 1.86 -6.41
C ASN A 134 22.36 1.57 -5.69
N CYS A 135 21.23 1.62 -6.38
CA CYS A 135 19.90 1.41 -5.75
C CYS A 135 19.55 -0.03 -5.37
N ASN A 136 20.42 -1.00 -5.69
CA ASN A 136 20.18 -2.38 -5.26
C ASN A 136 20.17 -2.57 -3.74
N VAL A 137 20.83 -1.69 -2.99
CA VAL A 137 20.90 -1.79 -1.52
C VAL A 137 19.61 -1.36 -0.87
N GLY A 138 19.02 -0.25 -1.31
CA GLY A 138 17.72 0.20 -0.81
C GLY A 138 16.59 -0.79 -1.10
N MET A 139 16.57 -1.38 -2.30
CA MET A 139 15.59 -2.42 -2.65
C MET A 139 15.74 -3.67 -1.81
N LYS A 140 16.97 -4.15 -1.58
CA LYS A 140 17.23 -5.31 -0.72
C LYS A 140 16.76 -5.07 0.72
N ALA A 141 17.03 -3.90 1.27
CA ALA A 141 16.56 -3.52 2.60
C ALA A 141 15.03 -3.49 2.67
N LEU A 142 14.37 -2.92 1.67
CA LEU A 142 12.92 -2.88 1.59
C LEU A 142 12.31 -4.28 1.47
N GLU A 143 12.80 -5.10 0.56
CA GLU A 143 12.33 -6.47 0.36
C GLU A 143 12.49 -7.32 1.63
N LYS A 144 13.61 -7.16 2.33
CA LYS A 144 13.86 -7.85 3.60
C LYS A 144 12.80 -7.50 4.64
N VAL A 145 12.52 -6.22 4.85
CA VAL A 145 11.52 -5.76 5.82
C VAL A 145 10.12 -6.23 5.43
N LEU A 146 9.77 -6.13 4.14
CA LEU A 146 8.48 -6.62 3.64
C LEU A 146 8.29 -8.11 3.91
N GLN A 147 9.31 -8.92 3.66
CA GLN A 147 9.27 -10.36 3.93
C GLN A 147 9.17 -10.67 5.43
N GLU A 148 9.89 -9.92 6.27
CA GLU A 148 9.80 -10.06 7.73
C GLU A 148 8.40 -9.74 8.22
N MET A 149 7.81 -8.63 7.80
CA MET A 149 6.45 -8.25 8.19
C MET A 149 5.40 -9.24 7.67
N GLN A 150 5.60 -9.84 6.50
CA GLN A 150 4.73 -10.91 6.00
C GLN A 150 4.84 -12.17 6.86
N LYS A 151 6.03 -12.58 7.25
CA LYS A 151 6.23 -13.72 8.18
C LYS A 151 5.60 -13.47 9.56
N GLU A 152 5.60 -12.22 10.00
CA GLU A 152 4.95 -11.80 11.24
C GLU A 152 3.41 -11.77 11.15
N GLY A 153 2.84 -12.04 9.98
CA GLY A 153 1.39 -12.01 9.76
C GLY A 153 0.78 -10.62 9.71
N LYS A 154 1.59 -9.58 9.50
CA LYS A 154 1.15 -8.18 9.47
C LYS A 154 0.68 -7.72 8.11
N ILE A 155 1.30 -8.25 7.04
CA ILE A 155 1.00 -7.87 5.65
C ILE A 155 1.01 -9.08 4.74
N LEU A 156 0.36 -8.94 3.59
CA LEU A 156 0.45 -9.81 2.44
C LEU A 156 1.03 -9.03 1.26
N LEU A 157 1.87 -9.68 0.48
CA LEU A 157 2.57 -9.07 -0.66
C LEU A 157 2.10 -9.67 -1.98
N CYS A 158 1.96 -8.81 -2.98
CA CYS A 158 1.77 -9.22 -4.37
C CYS A 158 2.71 -8.38 -5.25
N ALA A 159 3.69 -9.04 -5.88
CA ALA A 159 4.58 -8.38 -6.81
C ALA A 159 3.87 -8.19 -8.16
N GLU A 160 3.75 -6.96 -8.59
CA GLU A 160 3.25 -6.56 -9.90
C GLU A 160 4.39 -6.02 -10.76
N SER A 161 4.12 -5.75 -12.05
CA SER A 161 5.18 -5.35 -12.99
C SER A 161 5.88 -4.05 -12.60
N LYS A 162 5.13 -3.07 -12.08
CA LYS A 162 5.62 -1.73 -11.75
C LYS A 162 5.59 -1.40 -10.26
N CYS A 163 4.92 -2.21 -9.45
CA CYS A 163 4.76 -1.96 -8.04
C CYS A 163 4.73 -3.24 -7.22
N ILE A 164 4.86 -3.07 -5.91
CA ILE A 164 4.60 -4.11 -4.92
C ILE A 164 3.30 -3.72 -4.22
N HIS A 165 2.27 -4.55 -4.38
CA HIS A 165 1.02 -4.37 -3.67
C HIS A 165 1.12 -4.94 -2.26
N VAL A 166 0.71 -4.15 -1.29
CA VAL A 166 0.72 -4.53 0.14
C VAL A 166 -0.70 -4.48 0.67
N THR A 167 -1.16 -5.57 1.26
CA THR A 167 -2.42 -5.63 2.02
C THR A 167 -2.11 -5.84 3.48
N VAL A 168 -2.61 -4.97 4.34
CA VAL A 168 -2.49 -5.12 5.80
C VAL A 168 -3.47 -6.18 6.28
N CYS A 169 -3.00 -7.15 7.04
CA CYS A 169 -3.80 -8.29 7.50
C CYS A 169 -3.68 -8.58 9.01
N GLY A 170 -2.86 -7.82 9.69
CA GLY A 170 -2.70 -7.95 11.15
C GLY A 170 -1.94 -6.83 11.81
#